data_38b171754407aa5c3b252e81e90061d4
#
_entry.id   38b171754407aa5c3b252e81e90061d4
#
_cell.length_a   1.000
_cell.length_b   1.000
_cell.length_c   1.000
_cell.angle_alpha   90.00
_cell.angle_beta   90.00
_cell.angle_gamma   90.00
#
_symmetry.space_group_name_H-M   'P 1'
#
loop_
_entity.id
_entity.type
_entity.pdbx_description
1 polymer ?
#
loop_
_entity_poly.entity_id
_entity_poly.type
_entity_poly.pdbx_seq_one_letter_code
_entity_poly.pdbx_strand_id
1 'polypeptide(L)'
;MTKYLFLVGRIAEFGLSCLNCAITAVAFRIFVFVFNNLLKHLQYGGPDGELGASLRYFSQRYTMPTNMAKGLLNDIATEELAHLEMVGAIVYQLTRGTDAQIVKDSGFGDYFMNHSTGVYPADSNGVPFTAAYIAVSGDPLADLAEDMSAEQKARATYDNILRVSDDPDVNDVIRFLREREIVHFQRFGEILNSVNEAITAKNKFFMSK
;
A
#
# COMPACT_ATOMS: atom_id res chain seq x y z
N MET A 1 -7.00 -9.26 -18.60
CA MET A 1 -8.26 -8.82 -17.98
C MET A 1 -9.44 -9.78 -18.23
N THR A 2 -9.59 -10.36 -19.39
CA THR A 2 -10.78 -11.14 -19.78
C THR A 2 -10.79 -12.60 -19.30
N LYS A 3 -9.66 -13.23 -19.02
CA LYS A 3 -9.62 -14.68 -18.72
C LYS A 3 -9.93 -15.03 -17.27
N TYR A 4 -9.47 -14.28 -16.29
CA TYR A 4 -9.71 -14.55 -14.87
C TYR A 4 -11.08 -14.06 -14.39
N LEU A 5 -11.57 -12.94 -14.90
CA LEU A 5 -12.96 -12.52 -14.68
C LEU A 5 -13.97 -13.52 -15.29
N PHE A 6 -13.59 -14.17 -16.41
CA PHE A 6 -14.38 -15.24 -17.00
C PHE A 6 -14.39 -16.52 -16.14
N LEU A 7 -13.32 -16.79 -15.37
CA LEU A 7 -13.25 -17.96 -14.51
C LEU A 7 -14.17 -17.80 -13.29
N VAL A 8 -14.17 -16.65 -12.63
CA VAL A 8 -15.05 -16.39 -11.47
C VAL A 8 -16.52 -16.31 -11.89
N GLY A 9 -16.84 -15.64 -13.02
CA GLY A 9 -18.20 -15.61 -13.56
C GLY A 9 -18.72 -16.98 -14.07
N ARG A 10 -17.85 -17.86 -14.58
CA ARG A 10 -18.23 -19.19 -15.03
C ARG A 10 -18.38 -20.22 -13.92
N ILE A 11 -17.79 -19.99 -12.74
CA ILE A 11 -17.97 -20.87 -11.57
C ILE A 11 -19.41 -20.89 -11.10
N ALA A 12 -20.14 -19.78 -11.26
CA ALA A 12 -21.56 -19.68 -10.90
C ALA A 12 -22.51 -20.36 -11.90
N GLU A 13 -22.08 -20.66 -13.13
CA GLU A 13 -22.95 -21.17 -14.20
C GLU A 13 -22.82 -22.69 -14.49
N PHE A 14 -21.82 -23.37 -13.93
CA PHE A 14 -21.59 -24.79 -14.22
C PHE A 14 -21.82 -25.69 -13.00
N GLY A 15 -22.87 -26.51 -13.07
CA GLY A 15 -23.09 -27.71 -12.24
C GLY A 15 -21.99 -28.76 -12.53
N LEU A 16 -21.02 -28.89 -11.63
CA LEU A 16 -19.70 -29.41 -11.93
C LEU A 16 -19.48 -30.88 -11.56
N SER A 17 -18.86 -31.61 -12.45
CA SER A 17 -18.21 -32.89 -12.18
C SER A 17 -17.02 -32.73 -11.23
N CYS A 18 -16.70 -33.72 -10.40
CA CYS A 18 -15.74 -33.68 -9.28
C CYS A 18 -14.33 -33.17 -9.64
N LEU A 19 -13.85 -33.32 -10.88
CA LEU A 19 -12.52 -32.89 -11.32
C LEU A 19 -12.45 -31.38 -11.53
N ASN A 20 -13.52 -30.77 -12.03
CA ASN A 20 -13.63 -29.30 -12.17
C ASN A 20 -13.75 -28.63 -10.83
N CYS A 21 -14.39 -29.21 -9.81
CA CYS A 21 -14.44 -28.70 -8.45
C CYS A 21 -13.04 -28.57 -7.82
N ALA A 22 -12.15 -29.52 -8.05
CA ALA A 22 -10.78 -29.47 -7.50
C ALA A 22 -9.94 -28.36 -8.14
N ILE A 23 -10.00 -28.19 -9.47
CA ILE A 23 -9.29 -27.14 -10.19
C ILE A 23 -9.85 -25.76 -9.81
N THR A 24 -11.15 -25.66 -9.64
CA THR A 24 -11.83 -24.42 -9.23
C THR A 24 -11.49 -24.05 -7.78
N ALA A 25 -11.43 -25.05 -6.89
CA ALA A 25 -11.04 -24.85 -5.50
C ALA A 25 -9.56 -24.44 -5.36
N VAL A 26 -8.67 -24.95 -6.22
CA VAL A 26 -7.25 -24.55 -6.24
C VAL A 26 -7.10 -23.14 -6.79
N ALA A 27 -7.72 -22.82 -7.91
CA ALA A 27 -7.71 -21.46 -8.47
C ALA A 27 -8.32 -20.44 -7.51
N PHE A 28 -9.40 -20.80 -6.82
CA PHE A 28 -10.01 -19.98 -5.78
C PHE A 28 -9.10 -19.82 -4.54
N ARG A 29 -8.41 -20.89 -4.11
CA ARG A 29 -7.42 -20.79 -3.02
C ARG A 29 -6.23 -19.93 -3.37
N ILE A 30 -5.75 -19.97 -4.61
CA ILE A 30 -4.68 -19.11 -5.11
C ILE A 30 -5.19 -17.66 -5.17
N PHE A 31 -6.38 -17.42 -5.71
CA PHE A 31 -7.03 -16.12 -5.71
C PHE A 31 -7.19 -15.54 -4.29
N VAL A 32 -7.75 -16.32 -3.36
CA VAL A 32 -7.89 -15.95 -1.95
C VAL A 32 -6.53 -15.72 -1.29
N PHE A 33 -5.52 -16.52 -1.64
CA PHE A 33 -4.17 -16.36 -1.10
C PHE A 33 -3.49 -15.08 -1.61
N VAL A 34 -3.56 -14.79 -2.90
CA VAL A 34 -3.03 -13.55 -3.50
C VAL A 34 -3.77 -12.33 -2.94
N PHE A 35 -5.09 -12.40 -2.91
CA PHE A 35 -5.94 -11.36 -2.37
C PHE A 35 -5.69 -11.12 -0.88
N ASN A 36 -5.55 -12.20 -0.07
CA ASN A 36 -5.17 -12.12 1.34
C ASN A 36 -3.82 -11.43 1.53
N ASN A 37 -2.84 -11.73 0.67
CA ASN A 37 -1.53 -11.11 0.78
C ASN A 37 -1.56 -9.64 0.33
N LEU A 38 -2.29 -9.31 -0.73
CA LEU A 38 -2.45 -7.93 -1.18
C LEU A 38 -3.13 -7.05 -0.12
N LEU A 39 -4.20 -7.57 0.52
CA LEU A 39 -4.91 -6.87 1.60
C LEU A 39 -4.22 -7.01 2.96
N LYS A 40 -3.69 -8.19 3.28
CA LYS A 40 -3.01 -8.45 4.57
C LYS A 40 -1.70 -7.70 4.74
N HIS A 41 -1.05 -7.31 3.65
CA HIS A 41 0.18 -6.54 3.71
C HIS A 41 -0.03 -5.02 3.69
N LEU A 42 -1.25 -4.54 4.01
CA LEU A 42 -1.45 -3.22 4.58
C LEU A 42 -1.33 -2.02 3.65
N GLN A 43 -1.11 -2.21 2.34
CA GLN A 43 -0.83 -1.07 1.45
C GLN A 43 -2.03 -0.14 1.23
N TYR A 44 -3.27 -0.56 1.55
CA TYR A 44 -4.44 0.28 1.32
C TYR A 44 -4.73 1.24 2.48
N GLY A 45 -4.91 0.76 3.69
CA GLY A 45 -5.33 1.59 4.83
C GLY A 45 -4.64 1.26 6.15
N GLY A 46 -3.56 0.48 6.15
CA GLY A 46 -2.79 0.17 7.34
C GLY A 46 -1.79 1.27 7.73
N PRO A 47 -1.08 1.09 8.86
CA PRO A 47 -0.12 2.07 9.37
C PRO A 47 1.08 2.29 8.45
N ASP A 48 1.47 1.30 7.66
CA ASP A 48 2.54 1.38 6.68
C ASP A 48 2.00 1.37 5.23
N GLY A 49 0.70 1.68 5.04
CA GLY A 49 0.05 1.73 3.72
C GLY A 49 0.10 3.12 3.10
N GLU A 50 -0.28 3.19 1.80
CA GLU A 50 -0.20 4.39 0.97
C GLU A 50 -0.93 5.59 1.58
N LEU A 51 -2.11 5.39 2.19
CA LEU A 51 -2.84 6.47 2.84
C LEU A 51 -2.08 6.99 4.07
N GLY A 52 -1.51 6.09 4.87
CA GLY A 52 -0.69 6.42 6.03
C GLY A 52 0.57 7.19 5.63
N ALA A 53 1.28 6.74 4.60
CA ALA A 53 2.47 7.36 4.05
C ALA A 53 2.17 8.78 3.55
N SER A 54 1.15 8.94 2.71
CA SER A 54 0.75 10.24 2.18
C SER A 54 0.47 11.27 3.30
N LEU A 55 -0.39 10.92 4.26
CA LEU A 55 -0.77 11.84 5.33
C LEU A 55 0.38 12.13 6.30
N ARG A 56 1.29 11.17 6.50
CA ARG A 56 2.53 11.34 7.25
C ARG A 56 3.41 12.41 6.60
N TYR A 57 3.74 12.27 5.33
CA TYR A 57 4.60 13.19 4.61
C TYR A 57 3.99 14.58 4.49
N PHE A 58 2.70 14.70 4.24
CA PHE A 58 2.00 16.00 4.30
C PHE A 58 2.08 16.65 5.66
N SER A 59 2.05 15.91 6.74
CA SER A 59 2.12 16.45 8.11
C SER A 59 3.54 16.83 8.48
N GLN A 60 4.54 16.01 8.17
CA GLN A 60 5.96 16.23 8.49
C GLN A 60 6.55 17.44 7.72
N ARG A 61 6.04 17.74 6.51
CA ARG A 61 6.53 18.85 5.70
C ARG A 61 6.53 20.21 6.44
N TYR A 62 5.61 20.40 7.39
CA TYR A 62 5.50 21.69 8.10
C TYR A 62 6.68 21.97 9.03
N THR A 63 7.37 20.95 9.49
CA THR A 63 8.55 21.07 10.38
C THR A 63 9.87 21.03 9.62
N MET A 64 9.87 20.75 8.31
CA MET A 64 11.09 20.70 7.50
C MET A 64 11.77 22.08 7.43
N PRO A 65 13.12 22.14 7.61
CA PRO A 65 13.84 23.40 7.72
C PRO A 65 14.12 24.09 6.38
N THR A 66 14.00 23.38 5.25
CA THR A 66 14.29 23.91 3.92
C THR A 66 13.06 23.81 3.00
N ASN A 67 12.96 24.77 2.05
CA ASN A 67 11.88 24.71 1.05
C ASN A 67 12.01 23.50 0.12
N MET A 68 13.23 23.03 -0.12
CA MET A 68 13.46 21.83 -0.93
C MET A 68 12.89 20.59 -0.23
N ALA A 69 13.14 20.43 1.08
CA ALA A 69 12.56 19.33 1.84
C ALA A 69 11.02 19.41 1.89
N LYS A 70 10.47 20.61 2.12
CA LYS A 70 8.99 20.81 2.09
C LYS A 70 8.38 20.44 0.74
N GLY A 71 9.03 20.84 -0.35
CA GLY A 71 8.59 20.52 -1.70
C GLY A 71 8.64 19.03 -1.99
N LEU A 72 9.74 18.38 -1.60
CA LEU A 72 9.92 16.94 -1.78
C LEU A 72 8.85 16.12 -1.05
N LEU A 73 8.63 16.40 0.24
CA LEU A 73 7.61 15.69 1.02
C LEU A 73 6.22 15.90 0.45
N ASN A 74 5.91 17.12 -0.04
CA ASN A 74 4.63 17.37 -0.70
C ASN A 74 4.46 16.59 -2.00
N ASP A 75 5.52 16.49 -2.77
CA ASP A 75 5.56 15.80 -4.06
C ASP A 75 5.32 14.30 -3.90
N ILE A 76 6.11 13.67 -3.02
CA ILE A 76 5.96 12.25 -2.70
C ILE A 76 4.61 11.98 -2.05
N ALA A 77 4.17 12.77 -1.07
CA ALA A 77 2.86 12.60 -0.44
C ALA A 77 1.69 12.62 -1.44
N THR A 78 1.78 13.45 -2.48
CA THR A 78 0.78 13.50 -3.55
C THR A 78 0.85 12.26 -4.43
N GLU A 79 2.04 11.73 -4.68
CA GLU A 79 2.23 10.49 -5.43
C GLU A 79 1.65 9.29 -4.68
N GLU A 80 1.80 9.23 -3.34
CA GLU A 80 1.22 8.17 -2.52
C GLU A 80 -0.32 8.13 -2.56
N LEU A 81 -1.00 9.27 -2.80
CA LEU A 81 -2.44 9.25 -3.05
C LEU A 81 -2.78 8.59 -4.40
N ALA A 82 -1.92 8.72 -5.40
CA ALA A 82 -2.10 7.99 -6.65
C ALA A 82 -1.82 6.49 -6.48
N HIS A 83 -0.83 6.11 -5.66
CA HIS A 83 -0.58 4.71 -5.30
C HIS A 83 -1.77 4.11 -4.55
N LEU A 84 -2.34 4.85 -3.59
CA LEU A 84 -3.57 4.46 -2.89
C LEU A 84 -4.70 4.14 -3.85
N GLU A 85 -4.91 4.98 -4.88
CA GLU A 85 -5.93 4.76 -5.90
C GLU A 85 -5.66 3.49 -6.70
N MET A 86 -4.41 3.25 -7.11
CA MET A 86 -4.00 2.05 -7.84
C MET A 86 -4.28 0.78 -7.01
N VAL A 87 -3.90 0.77 -5.72
CA VAL A 87 -4.18 -0.35 -4.81
C VAL A 87 -5.69 -0.55 -4.65
N GLY A 88 -6.45 0.53 -4.44
CA GLY A 88 -7.90 0.49 -4.34
C GLY A 88 -8.57 -0.05 -5.60
N ALA A 89 -8.07 0.33 -6.78
CA ALA A 89 -8.56 -0.18 -8.06
C ALA A 89 -8.30 -1.69 -8.24
N ILE A 90 -7.12 -2.18 -7.83
CA ILE A 90 -6.83 -3.63 -7.81
C ILE A 90 -7.81 -4.36 -6.90
N VAL A 91 -7.99 -3.88 -5.65
CA VAL A 91 -8.90 -4.49 -4.68
C VAL A 91 -10.33 -4.53 -5.24
N TYR A 92 -10.81 -3.43 -5.80
CA TYR A 92 -12.13 -3.37 -6.41
C TYR A 92 -12.28 -4.35 -7.59
N GLN A 93 -11.30 -4.40 -8.49
CA GLN A 93 -11.36 -5.29 -9.65
C GLN A 93 -11.33 -6.77 -9.27
N LEU A 94 -10.56 -7.12 -8.25
CA LEU A 94 -10.47 -8.48 -7.72
C LEU A 94 -11.74 -8.92 -6.98
N THR A 95 -12.48 -8.00 -6.37
CA THR A 95 -13.63 -8.32 -5.51
C THR A 95 -14.99 -8.07 -6.16
N ARG A 96 -15.06 -7.31 -7.23
CA ARG A 96 -16.33 -6.98 -7.89
C ARG A 96 -17.06 -8.23 -8.37
N GLY A 97 -18.33 -8.31 -8.07
CA GLY A 97 -19.20 -9.44 -8.48
C GLY A 97 -18.93 -10.74 -7.73
N THR A 98 -18.10 -10.72 -6.69
CA THR A 98 -17.89 -11.89 -5.82
C THR A 98 -19.12 -12.13 -4.95
N ASP A 99 -19.55 -13.39 -4.84
CA ASP A 99 -20.66 -13.78 -3.98
C ASP A 99 -20.34 -13.51 -2.50
N ALA A 100 -21.31 -12.97 -1.77
CA ALA A 100 -21.14 -12.58 -0.37
C ALA A 100 -20.77 -13.78 0.54
N GLN A 101 -21.26 -14.99 0.23
CA GLN A 101 -20.88 -16.19 0.98
C GLN A 101 -19.43 -16.57 0.73
N ILE A 102 -18.94 -16.42 -0.50
CA ILE A 102 -17.53 -16.65 -0.85
C ILE A 102 -16.64 -15.67 -0.07
N VAL A 103 -17.01 -14.39 -0.03
CA VAL A 103 -16.28 -13.36 0.74
C VAL A 103 -16.22 -13.76 2.22
N LYS A 104 -17.33 -14.15 2.80
CA LYS A 104 -17.41 -14.58 4.20
C LYS A 104 -16.53 -15.80 4.49
N ASP A 105 -16.62 -16.82 3.65
CA ASP A 105 -15.90 -18.09 3.85
C ASP A 105 -14.39 -17.96 3.60
N SER A 106 -13.97 -16.92 2.85
CA SER A 106 -12.56 -16.60 2.61
C SER A 106 -11.87 -15.86 3.74
N GLY A 107 -12.61 -15.42 4.77
CA GLY A 107 -12.11 -14.63 5.88
C GLY A 107 -12.08 -13.12 5.63
N PHE A 108 -12.71 -12.65 4.53
CA PHE A 108 -12.84 -11.22 4.21
C PHE A 108 -14.16 -10.60 4.64
N GLY A 109 -15.03 -11.36 5.32
CA GLY A 109 -16.33 -10.86 5.76
C GLY A 109 -16.25 -9.53 6.48
N ASP A 110 -15.26 -9.33 7.32
CA ASP A 110 -15.09 -8.12 8.13
C ASP A 110 -14.86 -6.86 7.28
N TYR A 111 -14.21 -6.96 6.13
CA TYR A 111 -14.01 -5.84 5.21
C TYR A 111 -15.29 -5.31 4.58
N PHE A 112 -16.29 -6.19 4.45
CA PHE A 112 -17.55 -5.88 3.76
C PHE A 112 -18.74 -5.69 4.71
N MET A 113 -18.56 -6.00 6.00
CA MET A 113 -19.66 -6.04 6.96
C MET A 113 -20.40 -4.70 7.09
N ASN A 114 -19.66 -3.59 7.07
CA ASN A 114 -20.24 -2.25 7.22
C ASN A 114 -20.42 -1.50 5.89
N HIS A 115 -19.77 -1.98 4.80
CA HIS A 115 -19.65 -1.24 3.54
C HIS A 115 -20.20 -2.01 2.35
N SER A 116 -20.78 -3.20 2.56
CA SER A 116 -21.30 -4.08 1.52
C SER A 116 -20.20 -4.37 0.45
N THR A 117 -20.37 -3.88 -0.77
CA THR A 117 -19.40 -4.01 -1.87
C THR A 117 -18.46 -2.80 -2.00
N GLY A 118 -18.50 -1.88 -1.05
CA GLY A 118 -17.66 -0.69 -1.05
C GLY A 118 -16.21 -1.02 -0.71
N VAL A 119 -15.30 -0.59 -1.57
CA VAL A 119 -13.85 -0.62 -1.26
C VAL A 119 -13.55 0.45 -0.21
N TYR A 120 -12.87 0.08 0.85
CA TYR A 120 -12.66 0.93 2.00
C TYR A 120 -11.23 0.79 2.55
N PRO A 121 -10.51 1.90 2.85
CA PRO A 121 -9.17 1.84 3.41
C PRO A 121 -9.18 1.23 4.82
N ALA A 122 -8.75 -0.02 4.90
CA ALA A 122 -8.61 -0.77 6.14
C ALA A 122 -7.27 -1.51 6.15
N ASP A 123 -6.85 -1.92 7.34
CA ASP A 123 -5.68 -2.78 7.48
C ASP A 123 -6.01 -4.26 7.23
N SER A 124 -5.01 -5.12 7.36
CA SER A 124 -5.14 -6.58 7.17
C SER A 124 -6.04 -7.30 8.18
N ASN A 125 -6.41 -6.62 9.26
CA ASN A 125 -7.31 -7.14 10.28
C ASN A 125 -8.73 -6.55 10.16
N GLY A 126 -8.97 -5.77 9.08
CA GLY A 126 -10.25 -5.08 8.87
C GLY A 126 -10.40 -3.81 9.71
N VAL A 127 -9.34 -3.33 10.37
CA VAL A 127 -9.41 -2.08 11.13
C VAL A 127 -9.36 -0.91 10.15
N PRO A 128 -10.38 -0.03 10.15
CA PRO A 128 -10.40 1.16 9.31
C PRO A 128 -9.19 2.05 9.54
N PHE A 129 -8.73 2.75 8.49
CA PHE A 129 -7.68 3.74 8.64
C PHE A 129 -7.98 4.73 9.78
N THR A 130 -6.99 5.01 10.58
CA THR A 130 -7.08 5.96 11.68
C THR A 130 -5.94 6.97 11.66
N ALA A 131 -6.22 8.21 12.03
CA ALA A 131 -5.20 9.25 12.19
C ALA A 131 -4.11 8.91 13.22
N ALA A 132 -4.35 7.91 14.09
CA ALA A 132 -3.35 7.39 15.02
C ALA A 132 -2.15 6.72 14.32
N TYR A 133 -2.28 6.37 13.03
CA TYR A 133 -1.18 5.83 12.21
C TYR A 133 -0.23 6.91 11.67
N ILE A 134 -0.59 8.18 11.77
CA ILE A 134 0.23 9.28 11.25
C ILE A 134 1.39 9.54 12.23
N ALA A 135 2.59 9.13 11.85
CA ALA A 135 3.79 9.34 12.63
C ALA A 135 4.43 10.69 12.27
N VAL A 136 4.49 11.60 13.23
CA VAL A 136 5.14 12.92 13.12
C VAL A 136 5.81 13.24 14.43
N SER A 137 7.15 13.30 14.46
CA SER A 137 7.90 13.67 15.66
C SER A 137 8.17 15.17 15.77
N GLY A 138 8.24 15.86 14.64
CA GLY A 138 8.67 17.23 14.54
C GLY A 138 10.19 17.41 14.50
N ASP A 139 10.96 16.33 14.62
CA ASP A 139 12.39 16.30 14.34
C ASP A 139 12.62 15.91 12.87
N PRO A 140 13.16 16.82 12.03
CA PRO A 140 13.28 16.53 10.60
C PRO A 140 14.18 15.35 10.26
N LEU A 141 15.19 15.05 11.08
CA LEU A 141 16.10 13.92 10.83
C LEU A 141 15.46 12.60 11.23
N ALA A 142 14.73 12.57 12.35
CA ALA A 142 14.00 11.40 12.80
C ALA A 142 12.86 11.07 11.81
N ASP A 143 12.08 12.09 11.41
CA ASP A 143 10.97 11.92 10.49
C ASP A 143 11.45 11.39 9.13
N LEU A 144 12.49 11.99 8.53
CA LEU A 144 13.06 11.51 7.25
C LEU A 144 13.68 10.11 7.32
N ALA A 145 14.29 9.74 8.45
CA ALA A 145 14.83 8.39 8.64
C ALA A 145 13.69 7.35 8.73
N GLU A 146 12.60 7.70 9.37
CA GLU A 146 11.39 6.87 9.43
C GLU A 146 10.75 6.73 8.05
N ASP A 147 10.66 7.82 7.26
CA ASP A 147 10.14 7.79 5.90
C ASP A 147 10.94 6.83 5.02
N MET A 148 12.27 6.90 5.06
CA MET A 148 13.13 5.94 4.36
C MET A 148 12.85 4.49 4.78
N SER A 149 12.61 4.26 6.06
CA SER A 149 12.25 2.93 6.55
C SER A 149 10.87 2.49 6.07
N ALA A 150 9.90 3.41 5.98
CA ALA A 150 8.56 3.13 5.47
C ALA A 150 8.60 2.71 4.01
N GLU A 151 9.33 3.44 3.15
CA GLU A 151 9.52 3.09 1.73
C GLU A 151 10.13 1.69 1.55
N GLN A 152 11.12 1.33 2.39
CA GLN A 152 11.71 -0.01 2.33
C GLN A 152 10.75 -1.11 2.79
N LYS A 153 9.88 -0.83 3.75
CA LYS A 153 8.83 -1.78 4.16
C LYS A 153 7.80 -1.96 3.03
N ALA A 154 7.35 -0.88 2.40
CA ALA A 154 6.42 -0.92 1.27
C ALA A 154 7.03 -1.71 0.10
N ARG A 155 8.27 -1.41 -0.30
CA ARG A 155 9.01 -2.17 -1.31
C ARG A 155 9.08 -3.67 -0.98
N ALA A 156 9.42 -4.02 0.27
CA ALA A 156 9.50 -5.42 0.69
C ALA A 156 8.13 -6.12 0.64
N THR A 157 7.07 -5.40 0.95
CA THR A 157 5.70 -5.88 0.85
C THR A 157 5.33 -6.16 -0.60
N TYR A 158 5.63 -5.25 -1.53
CA TYR A 158 5.42 -5.47 -2.96
C TYR A 158 6.24 -6.65 -3.50
N ASP A 159 7.50 -6.82 -3.07
CA ASP A 159 8.28 -8.02 -3.40
C ASP A 159 7.60 -9.32 -2.91
N ASN A 160 7.00 -9.30 -1.72
CA ASN A 160 6.29 -10.46 -1.19
C ASN A 160 5.01 -10.76 -1.98
N ILE A 161 4.27 -9.74 -2.40
CA ILE A 161 3.10 -9.92 -3.27
C ILE A 161 3.52 -10.55 -4.60
N LEU A 162 4.57 -10.05 -5.25
CA LEU A 162 5.08 -10.59 -6.51
C LEU A 162 5.57 -12.05 -6.42
N ARG A 163 5.99 -12.50 -5.24
CA ARG A 163 6.40 -13.90 -5.03
C ARG A 163 5.22 -14.87 -4.98
N VAL A 164 4.03 -14.39 -4.65
CA VAL A 164 2.85 -15.24 -4.43
C VAL A 164 1.77 -15.03 -5.47
N SER A 165 1.82 -13.93 -6.22
CA SER A 165 0.86 -13.60 -7.26
C SER A 165 1.30 -14.20 -8.59
N ASP A 166 0.40 -14.89 -9.27
CA ASP A 166 0.54 -15.38 -10.65
C ASP A 166 -0.33 -14.60 -11.66
N ASP A 167 -1.08 -13.60 -11.19
CA ASP A 167 -1.90 -12.75 -12.03
C ASP A 167 -1.04 -11.66 -12.71
N PRO A 168 -0.91 -11.67 -14.05
CA PRO A 168 -0.07 -10.73 -14.76
C PRO A 168 -0.57 -9.27 -14.64
N ASP A 169 -1.89 -9.04 -14.59
CA ASP A 169 -2.46 -7.70 -14.52
C ASP A 169 -2.19 -7.07 -13.14
N VAL A 170 -2.30 -7.86 -12.07
CA VAL A 170 -1.89 -7.47 -10.71
C VAL A 170 -0.38 -7.21 -10.66
N ASN A 171 0.41 -8.16 -11.17
CA ASN A 171 1.87 -8.09 -11.09
C ASN A 171 2.46 -6.89 -11.83
N ASP A 172 1.85 -6.44 -12.92
CA ASP A 172 2.34 -5.28 -13.66
C ASP A 172 2.17 -3.99 -12.86
N VAL A 173 1.03 -3.81 -12.19
CA VAL A 173 0.81 -2.65 -11.30
C VAL A 173 1.72 -2.73 -10.07
N ILE A 174 1.85 -3.88 -9.44
CA ILE A 174 2.69 -4.06 -8.25
C ILE A 174 4.18 -3.83 -8.56
N ARG A 175 4.67 -4.24 -9.75
CA ARG A 175 6.03 -3.90 -10.18
C ARG A 175 6.24 -2.40 -10.32
N PHE A 176 5.27 -1.69 -10.89
CA PHE A 176 5.34 -0.24 -10.99
C PHE A 176 5.42 0.41 -9.59
N LEU A 177 4.50 0.09 -8.68
CA LEU A 177 4.51 0.60 -7.32
C LEU A 177 5.85 0.32 -6.63
N ARG A 178 6.32 -0.93 -6.68
CA ARG A 178 7.63 -1.33 -6.13
C ARG A 178 8.79 -0.47 -6.62
N GLU A 179 8.83 -0.12 -7.91
CA GLU A 179 9.88 0.73 -8.47
C GLU A 179 9.76 2.17 -7.95
N ARG A 180 8.55 2.64 -7.68
CA ARG A 180 8.34 3.98 -7.09
C ARG A 180 8.88 4.05 -5.67
N GLU A 181 8.69 3.02 -4.85
CA GLU A 181 9.25 2.97 -3.49
C GLU A 181 10.79 3.08 -3.48
N ILE A 182 11.45 2.51 -4.48
CA ILE A 182 12.91 2.63 -4.61
C ILE A 182 13.30 4.09 -4.90
N VAL A 183 12.56 4.76 -5.76
CA VAL A 183 12.79 6.16 -6.11
C VAL A 183 12.51 7.07 -4.91
N HIS A 184 11.41 6.85 -4.17
CA HIS A 184 11.07 7.60 -2.98
C HIS A 184 12.16 7.45 -1.91
N PHE A 185 12.60 6.23 -1.64
CA PHE A 185 13.71 5.95 -0.72
C PHE A 185 14.97 6.75 -1.08
N GLN A 186 15.36 6.77 -2.36
CA GLN A 186 16.53 7.53 -2.82
C GLN A 186 16.34 9.02 -2.61
N ARG A 187 15.19 9.57 -2.98
CA ARG A 187 14.84 10.99 -2.83
C ARG A 187 14.83 11.41 -1.34
N PHE A 188 14.30 10.58 -0.45
CA PHE A 188 14.36 10.82 1.00
C PHE A 188 15.79 10.78 1.52
N GLY A 189 16.63 9.87 1.03
CA GLY A 189 18.04 9.82 1.40
C GLY A 189 18.83 11.06 0.98
N GLU A 190 18.58 11.57 -0.22
CA GLU A 190 19.19 12.80 -0.72
C GLU A 190 18.77 14.00 0.13
N ILE A 191 17.48 14.13 0.46
CA ILE A 191 16.99 15.25 1.25
C ILE A 191 17.42 15.16 2.72
N LEU A 192 17.53 13.95 3.28
CA LEU A 192 18.05 13.73 4.63
C LEU A 192 19.48 14.29 4.76
N ASN A 193 20.34 14.01 3.79
CA ASN A 193 21.70 14.56 3.75
C ASN A 193 21.69 16.09 3.69
N SER A 194 20.88 16.67 2.80
CA SER A 194 20.76 18.12 2.64
C SER A 194 20.21 18.80 3.91
N VAL A 195 19.25 18.21 4.57
CA VAL A 195 18.68 18.72 5.83
C VAL A 195 19.70 18.64 6.95
N ASN A 196 20.44 17.54 7.06
CA ASN A 196 21.50 17.37 8.04
C ASN A 196 22.63 18.42 7.86
N GLU A 197 23.05 18.69 6.63
CA GLU A 197 24.01 19.76 6.32
C GLU A 197 23.49 21.14 6.72
N ALA A 198 22.23 21.45 6.42
CA ALA A 198 21.63 22.74 6.77
C ALA A 198 21.53 22.95 8.28
N ILE A 199 21.19 21.91 9.05
CA ILE A 199 21.15 21.97 10.53
C ILE A 199 22.55 22.12 11.09
N THR A 200 23.51 21.34 10.58
CA THR A 200 24.92 21.40 11.03
C THR A 200 25.56 22.76 10.75
N ALA A 201 25.28 23.37 9.61
CA ALA A 201 25.78 24.71 9.27
C ALA A 201 25.24 25.76 10.23
N LYS A 202 23.98 25.72 10.64
CA LYS A 202 23.41 26.60 11.67
C LYS A 202 24.08 26.38 13.01
N ASN A 203 24.28 25.16 13.44
CA ASN A 203 24.93 24.86 14.72
C ASN A 203 26.38 25.36 14.78
N LYS A 204 27.16 25.22 13.70
CA LYS A 204 28.50 25.72 13.58
C LYS A 204 28.52 27.26 13.74
N PHE A 205 27.57 27.95 13.18
CA PHE A 205 27.47 29.41 13.32
C PHE A 205 27.24 29.87 14.77
N PHE A 206 26.44 29.14 15.54
CA PHE A 206 26.22 29.42 16.96
C PHE A 206 27.42 29.08 17.84
N MET A 207 28.19 28.07 17.49
CA MET A 207 29.38 27.66 18.27
C MET A 207 30.62 28.53 17.97
N SER A 208 30.62 29.27 16.87
CA SER A 208 31.74 30.16 16.48
C SER A 208 31.63 31.61 17.02
N LYS A 209 30.61 31.90 17.78
CA LYS A 209 30.42 33.16 18.50
C LYS A 209 30.71 33.01 19.97
#